data_490d358babec7358ceffb3d0e96d826a
#
_entry.id   490d358babec7358ceffb3d0e96d826a
#
_cell.length_a   1.000
_cell.length_b   1.000
_cell.length_c   1.000
_cell.angle_alpha   90.00
_cell.angle_beta   90.00
_cell.angle_gamma   90.00
#
_symmetry.space_group_name_H-M   'P 1'
#
loop_
_entity.id
_entity.type
_entity.pdbx_description
1 polymer ?
#
loop_
_entity_poly.entity_id
_entity_poly.type
_entity_poly.pdbx_seq_one_letter_code
_entity_poly.pdbx_strand_id
1 'polypeptide(L)'
;VFLRDGDIVSGSNWTIRSIHTPGHCSNHLCFELVEEACLFSGDHVMGWATSVVGPPDGSMKDYMVSLRKLLSFNHEQYWPTHGPAIPDPIEYVQSFISHREEREDQILEYLKHGPRKIADFVPEMYEKYDKRLWYPAAGSVHAHLLHMVETGRAEVTDDHREPKLTATYQLL
;
A
#
# COMPACT_ATOMS: atom_id res chain seq x y z
N VAL A 1 -15.02 -22.53 -5.25
CA VAL A 1 -14.27 -22.54 -3.98
C VAL A 1 -13.73 -21.14 -3.78
N PHE A 2 -13.92 -20.56 -2.59
CA PHE A 2 -13.32 -19.29 -2.21
C PHE A 2 -12.19 -19.59 -1.21
N LEU A 3 -11.01 -19.02 -1.43
CA LEU A 3 -9.88 -19.15 -0.52
C LEU A 3 -9.91 -18.01 0.50
N ARG A 4 -9.51 -18.32 1.73
CA ARG A 4 -9.37 -17.39 2.85
C ARG A 4 -7.95 -17.41 3.37
N ASP A 5 -7.64 -16.49 4.28
CA ASP A 5 -6.34 -16.46 4.96
C ASP A 5 -6.03 -17.81 5.63
N GLY A 6 -4.86 -18.35 5.33
CA GLY A 6 -4.38 -19.62 5.87
C GLY A 6 -4.92 -20.89 5.21
N ASP A 7 -5.81 -20.78 4.24
CA ASP A 7 -6.30 -21.97 3.52
C ASP A 7 -5.16 -22.66 2.76
N ILE A 8 -5.21 -23.99 2.74
CA ILE A 8 -4.18 -24.83 2.11
C ILE A 8 -4.81 -25.65 0.97
N VAL A 9 -4.14 -25.63 -0.16
CA VAL A 9 -4.42 -26.49 -1.29
C VAL A 9 -3.15 -27.28 -1.63
N SER A 10 -3.24 -28.60 -1.71
CA SER A 10 -2.07 -29.44 -1.95
C SER A 10 -2.27 -30.37 -3.14
N GLY A 11 -1.19 -30.66 -3.85
CA GLY A 11 -1.05 -31.73 -4.82
C GLY A 11 -0.09 -32.80 -4.32
N SER A 12 0.42 -33.65 -5.24
CA SER A 12 1.33 -34.76 -4.86
C SER A 12 2.70 -34.27 -4.36
N ASN A 13 3.20 -33.12 -4.85
CA ASN A 13 4.53 -32.63 -4.56
C ASN A 13 4.56 -31.11 -4.28
N TRP A 14 3.43 -30.51 -3.99
CA TRP A 14 3.34 -29.06 -3.73
C TRP A 14 2.22 -28.73 -2.75
N THR A 15 2.43 -27.70 -2.00
CA THR A 15 1.48 -27.13 -1.05
C THR A 15 1.43 -25.61 -1.23
N ILE A 16 0.25 -25.10 -1.55
CA ILE A 16 -0.02 -23.65 -1.62
C ILE A 16 -0.78 -23.23 -0.37
N ARG A 17 -0.26 -22.24 0.33
CA ARG A 17 -0.96 -21.55 1.42
C ARG A 17 -1.39 -20.17 0.95
N SER A 18 -2.65 -19.81 1.15
CA SER A 18 -3.14 -18.47 0.91
C SER A 18 -2.87 -17.56 2.10
N ILE A 19 -2.40 -16.35 1.82
CA ILE A 19 -2.11 -15.31 2.82
C ILE A 19 -2.91 -14.08 2.43
N HIS A 20 -3.90 -13.69 3.23
CA HIS A 20 -4.69 -12.50 2.99
C HIS A 20 -3.84 -11.24 3.26
N THR A 21 -3.71 -10.42 2.23
CA THR A 21 -2.87 -9.22 2.20
C THR A 21 -3.66 -8.05 1.59
N PRO A 22 -4.72 -7.58 2.28
CA PRO A 22 -5.50 -6.45 1.81
C PRO A 22 -4.65 -5.18 1.75
N GLY A 23 -5.09 -4.24 0.91
CA GLY A 23 -4.46 -2.93 0.80
C GLY A 23 -4.43 -2.40 -0.61
N HIS A 24 -3.86 -3.11 -1.59
CA HIS A 24 -4.04 -2.80 -3.02
C HIS A 24 -5.51 -2.94 -3.41
N CYS A 25 -6.11 -4.04 -3.04
CA CYS A 25 -7.56 -4.27 -3.02
C CYS A 25 -7.95 -5.06 -1.76
N SER A 26 -9.21 -5.01 -1.38
CA SER A 26 -9.70 -5.58 -0.13
C SER A 26 -9.63 -7.11 -0.06
N ASN A 27 -9.69 -7.78 -1.20
CA ASN A 27 -9.70 -9.24 -1.31
C ASN A 27 -8.37 -9.84 -1.79
N HIS A 28 -7.28 -9.07 -1.76
CA HIS A 28 -5.98 -9.53 -2.24
C HIS A 28 -5.46 -10.72 -1.43
N LEU A 29 -4.97 -11.74 -2.13
CA LEU A 29 -4.28 -12.89 -1.56
C LEU A 29 -2.89 -13.03 -2.21
N CYS A 30 -1.88 -13.20 -1.37
CA CYS A 30 -0.61 -13.80 -1.78
C CYS A 30 -0.69 -15.33 -1.62
N PHE A 31 0.15 -16.05 -2.35
CA PHE A 31 0.20 -17.50 -2.30
C PHE A 31 1.64 -17.96 -2.03
N GLU A 32 1.82 -18.65 -0.92
CA GLU A 32 3.09 -19.28 -0.56
C GLU A 32 3.15 -20.67 -1.18
N LEU A 33 4.24 -20.98 -1.91
CA LEU A 33 4.62 -22.35 -2.24
C LEU A 33 5.59 -22.83 -1.16
N VAL A 34 5.07 -23.68 -0.28
CA VAL A 34 5.74 -24.06 0.98
C VAL A 34 7.07 -24.75 0.77
N GLU A 35 7.12 -25.71 -0.18
CA GLU A 35 8.31 -26.53 -0.44
C GLU A 35 9.48 -25.72 -1.00
N GLU A 36 9.21 -24.60 -1.66
CA GLU A 36 10.20 -23.73 -2.29
C GLU A 36 10.47 -22.46 -1.48
N ALA A 37 9.86 -22.32 -0.30
CA ALA A 37 9.94 -21.11 0.54
C ALA A 37 9.73 -19.82 -0.27
N CYS A 38 8.86 -19.83 -1.27
CA CYS A 38 8.63 -18.69 -2.12
C CYS A 38 7.18 -18.20 -2.05
N LEU A 39 6.99 -16.91 -2.39
CA LEU A 39 5.70 -16.24 -2.35
C LEU A 39 5.34 -15.68 -3.73
N PHE A 40 4.19 -16.02 -4.25
CA PHE A 40 3.53 -15.28 -5.32
C PHE A 40 2.86 -14.06 -4.71
N SER A 41 3.54 -12.90 -4.80
CA SER A 41 3.14 -11.70 -4.08
C SER A 41 2.04 -10.88 -4.76
N GLY A 42 1.65 -11.27 -5.98
CA GLY A 42 0.61 -10.56 -6.73
C GLY A 42 0.99 -9.10 -6.95
N ASP A 43 -0.01 -8.23 -6.81
CA ASP A 43 0.17 -6.78 -6.88
C ASP A 43 0.43 -6.14 -5.51
N HIS A 44 0.56 -6.93 -4.44
CA HIS A 44 0.89 -6.41 -3.12
C HIS A 44 2.33 -5.95 -3.03
N VAL A 45 3.27 -6.75 -3.57
CA VAL A 45 4.69 -6.38 -3.68
C VAL A 45 5.14 -6.60 -5.12
N MET A 46 5.25 -5.53 -5.91
CA MET A 46 5.68 -5.56 -7.30
C MET A 46 7.20 -5.41 -7.42
N GLY A 47 7.79 -5.99 -8.49
CA GLY A 47 9.24 -6.05 -8.66
C GLY A 47 9.91 -4.80 -9.25
N TRP A 48 9.18 -3.70 -9.49
CA TRP A 48 9.74 -2.50 -10.13
C TRP A 48 9.30 -1.18 -9.49
N ALA A 49 8.21 -1.17 -8.75
CA ALA A 49 7.66 0.02 -8.10
C ALA A 49 6.75 -0.38 -6.94
N THR A 50 6.46 0.55 -6.07
CA THR A 50 5.45 0.34 -5.03
C THR A 50 4.06 0.22 -5.63
N SER A 51 3.23 -0.64 -5.06
CA SER A 51 1.86 -0.91 -5.51
C SER A 51 0.98 0.34 -5.47
N VAL A 52 0.04 0.42 -6.38
CA VAL A 52 -0.99 1.46 -6.32
C VAL A 52 -1.97 1.10 -5.21
N VAL A 53 -2.19 2.03 -4.30
CA VAL A 53 -3.19 1.92 -3.24
C VAL A 53 -4.11 3.13 -3.37
N GLY A 54 -5.36 2.88 -3.70
CA GLY A 54 -6.32 3.96 -3.94
C GLY A 54 -7.74 3.59 -3.54
N PRO A 55 -8.43 4.47 -2.80
CA PRO A 55 -9.84 4.29 -2.50
C PRO A 55 -10.70 4.20 -3.77
N PRO A 56 -11.89 3.54 -3.74
CA PRO A 56 -12.56 3.08 -2.51
C PRO A 56 -12.14 1.69 -2.03
N ASP A 57 -11.56 0.83 -2.84
CA ASP A 57 -11.23 -0.54 -2.47
C ASP A 57 -9.84 -0.67 -1.84
N GLY A 58 -8.89 0.16 -2.26
CA GLY A 58 -7.55 0.21 -1.67
C GLY A 58 -7.51 0.95 -0.33
N SER A 59 -6.75 0.40 0.64
CA SER A 59 -6.57 0.93 1.99
C SER A 59 -5.09 0.99 2.34
N MET A 60 -4.56 2.20 2.62
CA MET A 60 -3.16 2.35 3.02
C MET A 60 -2.89 1.71 4.38
N LYS A 61 -3.83 1.80 5.32
CA LYS A 61 -3.75 1.13 6.61
C LYS A 61 -3.57 -0.38 6.46
N ASP A 62 -4.46 -1.01 5.69
CA ASP A 62 -4.41 -2.45 5.49
C ASP A 62 -3.16 -2.87 4.71
N TYR A 63 -2.74 -2.04 3.74
CA TYR A 63 -1.51 -2.25 2.98
C TYR A 63 -0.29 -2.30 3.89
N MET A 64 -0.15 -1.33 4.80
CA MET A 64 0.95 -1.27 5.76
C MET A 64 0.93 -2.45 6.76
N VAL A 65 -0.24 -2.85 7.21
CA VAL A 65 -0.41 -4.05 8.06
C VAL A 65 0.00 -5.30 7.30
N SER A 66 -0.42 -5.43 6.06
CA SER A 66 -0.10 -6.58 5.20
C SER A 66 1.39 -6.67 4.86
N LEU A 67 2.07 -5.54 4.57
CA LEU A 67 3.51 -5.52 4.38
C LEU A 67 4.25 -6.01 5.64
N ARG A 68 3.87 -5.51 6.82
CA ARG A 68 4.45 -5.96 8.09
C ARG A 68 4.16 -7.43 8.39
N LYS A 69 2.95 -7.92 8.03
CA LYS A 69 2.59 -9.35 8.13
C LYS A 69 3.54 -10.19 7.28
N LEU A 70 3.87 -9.78 6.07
CA LEU A 70 4.78 -10.54 5.19
C LEU A 70 6.19 -10.64 5.76
N LEU A 71 6.67 -9.67 6.54
CA LEU A 71 7.97 -9.74 7.22
C LEU A 71 8.05 -10.82 8.32
N SER A 72 6.93 -11.38 8.75
CA SER A 72 6.91 -12.48 9.72
C SER A 72 7.13 -13.86 9.10
N PHE A 73 7.20 -13.95 7.78
CA PHE A 73 7.46 -15.18 7.04
C PHE A 73 8.91 -15.23 6.57
N ASN A 74 9.47 -16.43 6.45
CA ASN A 74 10.84 -16.66 5.98
C ASN A 74 10.85 -17.11 4.52
N HIS A 75 10.28 -16.29 3.62
CA HIS A 75 10.36 -16.58 2.21
C HIS A 75 11.74 -16.17 1.65
N GLU A 76 12.31 -17.01 0.81
CA GLU A 76 13.60 -16.75 0.16
C GLU A 76 13.43 -15.91 -1.12
N GLN A 77 12.26 -15.95 -1.75
CA GLN A 77 11.99 -15.25 -2.99
C GLN A 77 10.53 -14.88 -3.15
N TYR A 78 10.27 -13.69 -3.74
CA TYR A 78 8.94 -13.31 -4.21
C TYR A 78 8.83 -13.34 -5.73
N TRP A 79 7.67 -13.78 -6.21
CA TRP A 79 7.25 -13.77 -7.60
C TRP A 79 6.06 -12.82 -7.75
N PRO A 80 6.29 -11.57 -8.19
CA PRO A 80 5.21 -10.61 -8.36
C PRO A 80 4.45 -10.82 -9.67
N THR A 81 3.23 -10.23 -9.78
CA THR A 81 2.52 -10.15 -11.06
C THR A 81 3.25 -9.25 -12.06
N HIS A 82 3.91 -8.22 -11.57
CA HIS A 82 4.61 -7.21 -12.36
C HIS A 82 6.05 -7.01 -11.91
N GLY A 83 7.00 -7.06 -12.87
CA GLY A 83 8.41 -6.89 -12.65
C GLY A 83 9.17 -8.22 -12.49
N PRO A 84 10.49 -8.17 -12.25
CA PRO A 84 11.31 -9.35 -12.05
C PRO A 84 11.04 -10.00 -10.68
N ALA A 85 11.49 -11.25 -10.54
CA ALA A 85 11.56 -11.91 -9.25
C ALA A 85 12.37 -11.08 -8.24
N ILE A 86 11.98 -11.15 -6.98
CA ILE A 86 12.58 -10.38 -5.89
C ILE A 86 13.33 -11.37 -5.00
N PRO A 87 14.67 -11.46 -5.10
CA PRO A 87 15.48 -12.15 -4.12
C PRO A 87 15.58 -11.30 -2.86
N ASP A 88 15.82 -11.91 -1.71
CA ASP A 88 15.95 -11.22 -0.43
C ASP A 88 14.76 -10.29 -0.11
N PRO A 89 13.53 -10.81 -0.08
CA PRO A 89 12.32 -10.01 -0.05
C PRO A 89 12.15 -9.17 1.22
N ILE A 90 12.85 -9.50 2.30
CA ILE A 90 12.74 -8.78 3.59
C ILE A 90 13.17 -7.32 3.43
N GLU A 91 14.38 -7.08 2.91
CA GLU A 91 14.88 -5.71 2.69
C GLU A 91 14.01 -4.96 1.68
N TYR A 92 13.55 -5.67 0.65
CA TYR A 92 12.69 -5.08 -0.37
C TYR A 92 11.33 -4.64 0.19
N VAL A 93 10.67 -5.46 1.01
CA VAL A 93 9.41 -5.11 1.70
C VAL A 93 9.65 -3.97 2.69
N GLN A 94 10.76 -3.96 3.42
CA GLN A 94 11.13 -2.85 4.30
C GLN A 94 11.28 -1.53 3.53
N SER A 95 11.87 -1.57 2.33
CA SER A 95 11.97 -0.38 1.48
C SER A 95 10.60 0.16 1.07
N PHE A 96 9.61 -0.71 0.85
CA PHE A 96 8.23 -0.30 0.57
C PHE A 96 7.59 0.38 1.77
N ILE A 97 7.78 -0.18 2.97
CA ILE A 97 7.29 0.42 4.21
C ILE A 97 7.90 1.82 4.40
N SER A 98 9.23 1.93 4.33
CA SER A 98 9.94 3.20 4.46
C SER A 98 9.47 4.24 3.45
N HIS A 99 9.30 3.85 2.19
CA HIS A 99 8.78 4.75 1.15
C HIS A 99 7.37 5.29 1.48
N ARG A 100 6.50 4.47 2.07
CA ARG A 100 5.15 4.91 2.50
C ARG A 100 5.21 5.86 3.69
N GLU A 101 6.05 5.56 4.66
CA GLU A 101 6.29 6.41 5.83
C GLU A 101 6.88 7.76 5.41
N GLU A 102 7.87 7.80 4.54
CA GLU A 102 8.42 9.03 3.97
C GLU A 102 7.38 9.88 3.23
N ARG A 103 6.42 9.23 2.54
CA ARG A 103 5.30 9.94 1.90
C ARG A 103 4.40 10.62 2.91
N GLU A 104 4.09 9.95 4.02
CA GLU A 104 3.30 10.55 5.09
C GLU A 104 4.04 11.68 5.78
N ASP A 105 5.34 11.53 6.02
CA ASP A 105 6.18 12.60 6.56
C ASP A 105 6.20 13.84 5.66
N GLN A 106 6.26 13.65 4.34
CA GLN A 106 6.15 14.76 3.38
C GLN A 106 4.79 15.45 3.48
N ILE A 107 3.69 14.68 3.55
CA ILE A 107 2.34 15.26 3.72
C ILE A 107 2.24 16.02 5.03
N LEU A 108 2.74 15.46 6.13
CA LEU A 108 2.78 16.14 7.43
C LEU A 108 3.52 17.48 7.35
N GLU A 109 4.67 17.50 6.67
CA GLU A 109 5.47 18.73 6.53
C GLU A 109 4.68 19.82 5.79
N TYR A 110 3.97 19.46 4.72
CA TYR A 110 3.10 20.43 4.02
C TYR A 110 1.95 20.92 4.90
N LEU A 111 1.33 20.04 5.69
CA LEU A 111 0.23 20.42 6.58
C LEU A 111 0.65 21.33 7.74
N LYS A 112 1.93 21.37 8.12
CA LYS A 112 2.45 22.35 9.09
C LYS A 112 2.29 23.81 8.63
N HIS A 113 2.19 24.03 7.33
CA HIS A 113 2.00 25.36 6.73
C HIS A 113 0.53 25.78 6.59
N GLY A 114 -0.40 24.97 7.12
CA GLY A 114 -1.83 25.25 7.16
C GLY A 114 -2.68 24.23 6.38
N PRO A 115 -4.00 24.37 6.43
CA PRO A 115 -4.92 23.44 5.76
C PRO A 115 -4.72 23.41 4.25
N ARG A 116 -4.78 22.21 3.64
CA ARG A 116 -4.55 22.01 2.21
C ARG A 116 -5.52 20.99 1.59
N LYS A 117 -5.76 21.14 0.30
CA LYS A 117 -6.46 20.15 -0.54
C LYS A 117 -5.45 19.23 -1.23
N ILE A 118 -5.91 18.03 -1.63
CA ILE A 118 -5.07 17.08 -2.38
C ILE A 118 -4.52 17.71 -3.67
N ALA A 119 -5.30 18.56 -4.33
CA ALA A 119 -4.87 19.28 -5.53
C ALA A 119 -3.65 20.20 -5.29
N ASP A 120 -3.40 20.62 -4.05
CA ASP A 120 -2.25 21.47 -3.70
C ASP A 120 -1.00 20.62 -3.45
N PHE A 121 -1.13 19.39 -2.94
CA PHE A 121 -0.01 18.47 -2.70
C PHE A 121 0.60 17.92 -3.99
N VAL A 122 -0.26 17.51 -4.93
CA VAL A 122 0.18 16.76 -6.11
C VAL A 122 1.21 17.51 -6.96
N PRO A 123 1.02 18.80 -7.30
CA PRO A 123 2.01 19.55 -8.06
C PRO A 123 3.37 19.67 -7.37
N GLU A 124 3.38 19.81 -6.05
CA GLU A 124 4.60 19.97 -5.26
C GLU A 124 5.34 18.63 -5.08
N MET A 125 4.60 17.57 -4.72
CA MET A 125 5.17 16.24 -4.48
C MET A 125 5.62 15.53 -5.76
N TYR A 126 4.98 15.83 -6.89
CA TYR A 126 5.17 15.13 -8.16
C TYR A 126 5.66 16.06 -9.29
N GLU A 127 6.29 17.19 -8.97
CA GLU A 127 6.81 18.18 -9.92
C GLU A 127 7.71 17.55 -10.99
N LYS A 128 8.55 16.58 -10.59
CA LYS A 128 9.52 15.91 -11.48
C LYS A 128 8.92 14.81 -12.35
N TYR A 129 7.64 14.50 -12.16
CA TYR A 129 6.97 13.42 -12.86
C TYR A 129 6.08 13.97 -13.99
N ASP A 130 5.81 13.13 -14.99
CA ASP A 130 4.86 13.48 -16.07
C ASP A 130 3.49 13.82 -15.47
N LYS A 131 2.90 14.92 -15.90
CA LYS A 131 1.59 15.39 -15.43
C LYS A 131 0.46 14.38 -15.64
N ARG A 132 0.60 13.46 -16.59
CA ARG A 132 -0.35 12.35 -16.78
C ARG A 132 -0.44 11.42 -15.57
N LEU A 133 0.60 11.39 -14.73
CA LEU A 133 0.64 10.61 -13.49
C LEU A 133 0.01 11.34 -12.29
N TRP A 134 -0.36 12.60 -12.43
CA TRP A 134 -0.90 13.38 -11.32
C TRP A 134 -2.26 12.87 -10.84
N TYR A 135 -3.09 12.34 -11.75
CA TYR A 135 -4.38 11.78 -11.36
C TYR A 135 -4.23 10.51 -10.49
N PRO A 136 -3.48 9.48 -10.89
CA PRO A 136 -3.21 8.34 -9.99
C PRO A 136 -2.44 8.75 -8.73
N ALA A 137 -1.55 9.75 -8.80
CA ALA A 137 -0.86 10.29 -7.64
C ALA A 137 -1.83 10.91 -6.62
N ALA A 138 -2.85 11.63 -7.07
CA ALA A 138 -3.90 12.18 -6.19
C ALA A 138 -4.65 11.06 -5.43
N GLY A 139 -4.92 9.93 -6.07
CA GLY A 139 -5.49 8.75 -5.41
C GLY A 139 -4.57 8.20 -4.31
N SER A 140 -3.26 8.13 -4.57
CA SER A 140 -2.29 7.69 -3.58
C SER A 140 -2.17 8.66 -2.40
N VAL A 141 -2.10 9.97 -2.66
CA VAL A 141 -2.11 11.00 -1.60
C VAL A 141 -3.38 10.90 -0.75
N HIS A 142 -4.53 10.67 -1.40
CA HIS A 142 -5.80 10.48 -0.70
C HIS A 142 -5.76 9.26 0.23
N ALA A 143 -5.22 8.12 -0.24
CA ALA A 143 -5.08 6.93 0.59
C ALA A 143 -4.20 7.17 1.84
N HIS A 144 -3.12 7.93 1.69
CA HIS A 144 -2.29 8.35 2.82
C HIS A 144 -3.03 9.25 3.79
N LEU A 145 -3.75 10.27 3.30
CA LEU A 145 -4.54 11.18 4.14
C LEU A 145 -5.65 10.45 4.89
N LEU A 146 -6.32 9.47 4.26
CA LEU A 146 -7.29 8.61 4.95
C LEU A 146 -6.64 7.85 6.11
N HIS A 147 -5.48 7.24 5.89
CA HIS A 147 -4.73 6.56 6.93
C HIS A 147 -4.31 7.51 8.05
N MET A 148 -3.89 8.74 7.71
CA MET A 148 -3.52 9.75 8.71
C MET A 148 -4.72 10.23 9.53
N VAL A 149 -5.90 10.36 8.93
CA VAL A 149 -7.15 10.66 9.65
C VAL A 149 -7.54 9.52 10.58
N GLU A 150 -7.50 8.27 10.11
CA GLU A 150 -7.80 7.10 10.92
C GLU A 150 -6.82 6.91 12.10
N THR A 151 -5.59 7.37 11.96
CA THR A 151 -4.55 7.29 12.99
C THR A 151 -4.43 8.56 13.85
N GLY A 152 -5.31 9.55 13.65
CA GLY A 152 -5.37 10.76 14.46
C GLY A 152 -4.19 11.71 14.23
N ARG A 153 -3.58 11.70 13.04
CA ARG A 153 -2.49 12.61 12.66
C ARG A 153 -2.94 13.76 11.77
N ALA A 154 -4.09 13.62 11.16
CA ALA A 154 -4.73 14.67 10.38
C ALA A 154 -6.23 14.65 10.59
N GLU A 155 -6.91 15.74 10.26
CA GLU A 155 -8.36 15.82 10.25
C GLU A 155 -8.86 16.58 9.01
N VAL A 156 -10.16 16.42 8.72
CA VAL A 156 -10.87 17.16 7.67
C VAL A 156 -11.48 18.41 8.28
N THR A 157 -11.26 19.56 7.64
CA THR A 157 -11.77 20.86 8.10
C THR A 157 -13.14 21.24 7.50
N ASP A 158 -13.59 20.52 6.46
CA ASP A 158 -14.85 20.82 5.78
C ASP A 158 -16.06 20.55 6.70
N ASP A 159 -17.17 21.24 6.45
CA ASP A 159 -18.40 21.22 7.30
C ASP A 159 -18.92 19.79 7.57
N HIS A 160 -18.74 18.87 6.65
CA HIS A 160 -19.18 17.48 6.79
C HIS A 160 -18.15 16.55 7.44
N ARG A 161 -16.91 17.02 7.65
CA ARG A 161 -15.78 16.23 8.19
C ARG A 161 -15.59 14.87 7.54
N GLU A 162 -16.02 14.73 6.28
CA GLU A 162 -15.91 13.50 5.52
C GLU A 162 -14.63 13.50 4.71
N PRO A 163 -13.70 12.55 4.94
CA PRO A 163 -12.47 12.48 4.19
C PRO A 163 -12.73 12.00 2.76
N LYS A 164 -12.57 12.91 1.80
CA LYS A 164 -12.76 12.67 0.37
C LYS A 164 -11.71 13.39 -0.45
N LEU A 165 -11.62 13.04 -1.73
CA LEU A 165 -10.59 13.57 -2.65
C LEU A 165 -10.59 15.11 -2.75
N THR A 166 -11.74 15.74 -2.55
CA THR A 166 -11.91 17.20 -2.64
C THR A 166 -11.89 17.91 -1.28
N ALA A 167 -11.75 17.16 -0.19
CA ALA A 167 -11.72 17.71 1.16
C ALA A 167 -10.46 18.53 1.43
N THR A 168 -10.55 19.39 2.44
CA THR A 168 -9.41 20.13 2.99
C THR A 168 -8.93 19.44 4.26
N TYR A 169 -7.66 19.17 4.33
CA TYR A 169 -7.01 18.46 5.44
C TYR A 169 -6.09 19.40 6.21
N GLN A 170 -5.98 19.17 7.52
CA GLN A 170 -5.02 19.85 8.40
C GLN A 170 -4.41 18.87 9.41
N LEU A 171 -3.35 19.30 10.10
CA LEU A 171 -2.83 18.58 11.27
C LEU A 171 -3.86 18.58 12.40
N LEU A 172 -3.90 17.48 13.12
CA LEU A 172 -4.71 17.36 14.34
C LEU A 172 -3.93 17.91 15.54
#